data_7677d0770ef4bba5c563aadb61121b55
#
_entry.id   7677d0770ef4bba5c563aadb61121b55
#
_cell.length_a   1.000
_cell.length_b   1.000
_cell.length_c   1.000
_cell.angle_alpha   90.00
_cell.angle_beta   90.00
_cell.angle_gamma   90.00
#
_symmetry.space_group_name_H-M   'P 1'
#
loop_
_entity.id
_entity.type
_entity.pdbx_description
1 polymer ?
#
loop_
_entity_poly.entity_id
_entity_poly.type
_entity_poly.pdbx_seq_one_letter_code
_entity_poly.pdbx_strand_id
1 'polypeptide(L)' 'DEHYDHMVDVDTGKVMEFHDEELEKLQHEIANKKGYELVDHSMVLHVRKIES' A
#
# COMPACT_ATOMS: atom_id res chain seq x y z
N ASP A 1 -14.27 8.53 -0.73
CA ASP A 1 -13.96 7.27 -0.06
C ASP A 1 -12.46 7.11 0.11
N GLU A 2 -12.07 6.72 1.29
CA GLU A 2 -10.68 6.45 1.55
C GLU A 2 -10.32 5.07 1.03
N HIS A 3 -9.15 5.00 0.47
CA HIS A 3 -8.62 3.78 -0.08
C HIS A 3 -7.55 3.24 0.87
N TYR A 4 -7.71 2.00 1.30
CA TYR A 4 -6.77 1.37 2.21
C TYR A 4 -5.98 0.28 1.54
N ASP A 5 -4.70 0.25 1.86
CA ASP A 5 -3.83 -0.86 1.51
C ASP A 5 -3.77 -1.82 2.69
N HIS A 6 -3.14 -2.95 2.51
CA HIS A 6 -3.14 -4.01 3.50
C HIS A 6 -1.74 -4.53 3.77
N MET A 7 -1.53 -4.98 5.01
CA MET A 7 -0.34 -5.73 5.38
C MET A 7 -0.77 -7.08 5.90
N VAL A 8 -0.04 -8.12 5.56
CA VAL A 8 -0.27 -9.47 6.06
C VAL A 8 0.94 -9.90 6.85
N ASP A 9 0.72 -10.23 8.12
CA ASP A 9 1.78 -10.80 8.95
C ASP A 9 1.99 -12.25 8.52
N VAL A 10 3.17 -12.55 7.99
CA VAL A 10 3.44 -13.88 7.44
C VAL A 10 3.54 -14.97 8.50
N ASP A 11 3.76 -14.59 9.75
CA ASP A 11 3.89 -15.57 10.83
C ASP A 11 2.55 -15.91 11.46
N THR A 12 1.62 -14.97 11.51
CA THR A 12 0.32 -15.18 12.18
C THR A 12 -0.86 -15.23 11.20
N GLY A 13 -0.68 -14.70 9.99
CA GLY A 13 -1.76 -14.57 9.02
C GLY A 13 -2.66 -13.37 9.28
N LYS A 14 -2.34 -12.55 10.27
CA LYS A 14 -3.16 -11.39 10.60
C LYS A 14 -3.11 -10.36 9.47
N VAL A 15 -4.27 -9.84 9.11
CA VAL A 15 -4.41 -8.82 8.07
C VAL A 15 -4.70 -7.48 8.73
N MET A 16 -3.95 -6.47 8.33
CA MET A 16 -4.08 -5.11 8.85
C MET A 16 -4.27 -4.14 7.70
N GLU A 17 -5.09 -3.11 7.92
CA GLU A 17 -5.28 -2.04 6.95
C GLU A 17 -4.38 -0.88 7.30
N PHE A 18 -3.90 -0.16 6.27
CA PHE A 18 -3.18 1.08 6.50
C PHE A 18 -3.48 2.07 5.38
N HIS A 19 -3.26 3.33 5.69
CA HIS A 19 -3.41 4.42 4.73
C HIS A 19 -2.22 5.35 4.90
N ASP A 20 -1.55 5.66 3.79
CA ASP A 20 -0.39 6.54 3.79
C ASP A 20 -0.49 7.50 2.62
N GLU A 21 -0.64 8.78 2.93
CA GLU A 21 -0.83 9.82 1.92
C GLU A 21 0.40 10.00 1.04
N GLU A 22 1.58 9.84 1.60
CA GLU A 22 2.81 9.96 0.83
C GLU A 22 2.96 8.84 -0.18
N LEU A 23 2.58 7.63 0.22
CA LEU A 23 2.59 6.49 -0.68
C LEU A 23 1.63 6.70 -1.84
N GLU A 24 0.41 7.16 -1.55
CA GLU A 24 -0.57 7.44 -2.58
C GLU A 24 -0.07 8.49 -3.57
N LYS A 25 0.50 9.57 -3.05
CA LYS A 25 1.04 10.64 -3.88
C LYS A 25 2.14 10.11 -4.79
N LEU A 26 3.02 9.28 -4.26
CA LEU A 26 4.10 8.70 -5.04
C LEU A 26 3.58 7.83 -6.17
N GLN A 27 2.55 7.04 -5.90
CA GLN A 27 1.95 6.18 -6.91
C GLN A 27 1.34 7.00 -8.06
N HIS A 28 0.65 8.09 -7.74
CA HIS A 28 0.12 9.00 -8.75
C HIS A 28 1.24 9.60 -9.59
N GLU A 29 2.32 10.02 -8.94
CA GLU A 29 3.46 10.60 -9.65
C GLU A 29 4.12 9.61 -10.59
N ILE A 30 4.27 8.38 -10.16
CA ILE A 30 4.87 7.33 -11.00
C ILE A 30 4.01 7.08 -12.23
N ALA A 31 2.70 6.97 -12.05
CA ALA A 31 1.79 6.76 -13.18
C ALA A 31 1.86 7.92 -14.15
N ASN A 32 1.84 9.15 -13.64
CA ASN A 32 1.88 10.35 -14.47
C ASN A 32 3.18 10.46 -15.25
N LYS A 33 4.31 10.12 -14.66
CA LYS A 33 5.60 10.13 -15.33
C LYS A 33 5.61 9.20 -16.55
N LYS A 34 4.87 8.12 -16.47
CA LYS A 34 4.80 7.14 -17.55
C LYS A 34 3.68 7.43 -18.55
N GLY A 35 2.98 8.54 -18.37
CA GLY A 35 1.92 8.97 -19.28
C GLY A 35 0.56 8.39 -18.97
N TYR A 36 0.33 7.99 -17.72
CA TYR A 36 -0.93 7.39 -17.30
C TYR A 36 -1.56 8.13 -16.13
N GLU A 37 -2.85 8.01 -16.03
CA GLU A 37 -3.60 8.50 -14.88
C GLU A 37 -3.89 7.30 -13.97
N LEU A 38 -3.57 7.42 -12.69
CA LEU A 38 -3.87 6.36 -11.74
C LEU A 38 -5.37 6.39 -11.43
N VAL A 39 -6.05 5.29 -11.75
CA VAL A 39 -7.50 5.16 -11.52
C VAL A 39 -7.77 4.47 -10.20
N ASP A 40 -6.97 3.47 -9.88
CA ASP A 40 -7.14 2.68 -8.67
C ASP A 40 -5.85 1.92 -8.39
N HIS A 41 -5.65 1.51 -7.16
CA HIS A 41 -4.49 0.69 -6.82
C HIS A 41 -4.87 -0.32 -5.73
N SER A 42 -4.08 -1.36 -5.67
CA SER A 42 -4.22 -2.38 -4.66
C SER A 42 -2.83 -2.84 -4.28
N MET A 43 -2.53 -2.82 -3.00
CA MET A 43 -1.20 -3.20 -2.51
C MET A 43 -1.34 -4.08 -1.28
N VAL A 44 -0.58 -5.15 -1.25
CA VAL A 44 -0.47 -6.00 -0.07
C VAL A 44 1.00 -6.14 0.28
N LEU A 45 1.35 -5.72 1.47
CA LEU A 45 2.70 -5.91 2.00
C LEU A 45 2.73 -7.17 2.85
N HIS A 46 3.67 -8.04 2.59
CA HIS A 46 3.87 -9.23 3.39
C HIS A 46 4.96 -8.92 4.41
N VAL A 47 4.59 -8.89 5.67
CA VAL A 47 5.46 -8.34 6.71
C VAL A 47 5.72 -9.35 7.83
N ARG A 48 6.77 -9.09 8.55
CA ARG A 48 7.12 -9.85 9.74
C ARG A 48 7.38 -8.87 10.88
N LYS A 49 6.86 -9.18 12.05
CA LYS A 49 7.04 -8.30 13.18
C LYS A 49 8.51 -8.10 13.48
N ILE A 50 8.89 -6.85 13.70
CA ILE A 50 10.26 -6.53 14.07
C ILE A 50 10.51 -7.01 15.49
N GLU A 51 11.59 -7.77 15.68
CA GLU A 51 12.00 -8.19 17.00
C GLU A 51 12.83 -7.08 17.63
N SER A 52 12.56 -6.82 18.91
CA SER A 52 13.28 -5.80 19.65
C SER A 52 14.07 -6.41 20.78
#